data_32aa01d101f093949778c97134bb3c5b
#
_entry.id   32aa01d101f093949778c97134bb3c5b
#
_cell.length_a   1.000
_cell.length_b   1.000
_cell.length_c   1.000
_cell.angle_alpha   90.00
_cell.angle_beta   90.00
_cell.angle_gamma   90.00
#
_symmetry.space_group_name_H-M   'P 1'
#
loop_
_entity.id
_entity.type
_entity.pdbx_description
1 polymer ?
#
loop_
_entity_poly.entity_id
_entity_poly.type
_entity_poly.pdbx_seq_one_letter_code
_entity_poly.pdbx_strand_id
1 'polypeptide(L)'
;MASAVHRTIEALWRIESASIIATVARMTGDVGIAEDLVQEAFVTAIERWSQSGLPEKPGAWLMTAAKHRAIDLIRRNKLLDEKHQELGQRLLDEQQFAVADFSDTFASQMDAPIEDDLLRLIFIACHPVLSTEAQTALTLRLLGGLSTQEIAHAFLVPEATIAQRIVRAKRTLAAANVPFELPHTSQLAPRLSAVLRVLYLIFNEGYAATSGEDWIRPSLCEEALRLGRILAELLPGESGGPRAGGVDGVAGLQNASRGLAPPASQFC
;
A
#
# COMPACT_ATOMS: atom_id res chain seq x y z
N MET A 1 27.34 -3.73 14.25
CA MET A 1 26.94 -3.11 12.97
C MET A 1 25.66 -3.71 12.41
N ALA A 2 25.47 -5.03 12.34
CA ALA A 2 24.23 -5.65 11.83
C ALA A 2 22.94 -5.15 12.50
N SER A 3 22.92 -4.97 13.82
CA SER A 3 21.76 -4.46 14.57
C SER A 3 21.34 -3.03 14.19
N ALA A 4 22.28 -2.17 13.77
CA ALA A 4 21.97 -0.79 13.34
C ALA A 4 21.36 -0.80 11.93
N VAL A 5 21.88 -1.60 11.01
CA VAL A 5 21.35 -1.76 9.66
C VAL A 5 19.91 -2.30 9.69
N HIS A 6 19.63 -3.32 10.50
CA HIS A 6 18.28 -3.88 10.64
C HIS A 6 17.27 -2.84 11.15
N ARG A 7 17.61 -2.09 12.21
CA ARG A 7 16.72 -1.03 12.71
C ARG A 7 16.44 0.06 11.68
N THR A 8 17.45 0.42 10.87
CA THR A 8 17.27 1.39 9.79
C THR A 8 16.35 0.83 8.71
N ILE A 9 16.49 -0.45 8.35
CA ILE A 9 15.63 -1.11 7.35
C ILE A 9 14.19 -1.23 7.85
N GLU A 10 13.98 -1.55 9.13
CA GLU A 10 12.64 -1.56 9.74
C GLU A 10 11.99 -0.17 9.70
N ALA A 11 12.74 0.88 10.02
CA ALA A 11 12.25 2.26 9.93
C ALA A 11 11.91 2.64 8.48
N LEU A 12 12.77 2.28 7.52
CA LEU A 12 12.53 2.51 6.09
C LEU A 12 11.32 1.73 5.59
N TRP A 13 11.11 0.50 6.06
CA TRP A 13 9.90 -0.26 5.72
C TRP A 13 8.64 0.51 6.11
N ARG A 14 8.58 1.02 7.33
CA ARG A 14 7.40 1.77 7.83
C ARG A 14 7.17 3.09 7.10
N ILE A 15 8.23 3.76 6.64
CA ILE A 15 8.13 5.07 6.00
C ILE A 15 7.92 4.96 4.50
N GLU A 16 8.68 4.08 3.83
CA GLU A 16 8.82 4.08 2.37
C GLU A 16 8.02 2.97 1.68
N SER A 17 7.71 1.85 2.37
CA SER A 17 7.15 0.67 1.72
C SER A 17 5.85 0.97 0.97
N ALA A 18 4.94 1.74 1.56
CA ALA A 18 3.68 2.08 0.94
C ALA A 18 3.85 2.80 -0.40
N SER A 19 4.74 3.79 -0.46
CA SER A 19 5.05 4.56 -1.68
C SER A 19 5.71 3.67 -2.75
N ILE A 20 6.62 2.79 -2.32
CA ILE A 20 7.30 1.87 -3.24
C ILE A 20 6.31 0.83 -3.76
N ILE A 21 5.46 0.23 -2.90
CA ILE A 21 4.41 -0.72 -3.29
C ILE A 21 3.44 -0.06 -4.27
N ALA A 22 2.99 1.16 -4.00
CA ALA A 22 2.09 1.90 -4.87
C ALA A 22 2.67 2.10 -6.28
N THR A 23 3.94 2.53 -6.35
CA THR A 23 4.64 2.71 -7.63
C THR A 23 4.79 1.39 -8.39
N VAL A 24 5.19 0.32 -7.70
CA VAL A 24 5.36 -1.01 -8.33
C VAL A 24 4.00 -1.60 -8.73
N ALA A 25 2.94 -1.40 -7.94
CA ALA A 25 1.59 -1.84 -8.27
C ALA A 25 1.04 -1.16 -9.53
N ARG A 26 1.35 0.13 -9.74
CA ARG A 26 1.05 0.81 -11.00
C ARG A 26 1.75 0.16 -12.19
N MET A 27 3.01 -0.28 -12.03
CA MET A 27 3.78 -0.92 -13.09
C MET A 27 3.30 -2.34 -13.41
N THR A 28 2.94 -3.11 -12.38
CA THR A 28 2.58 -4.54 -12.52
C THR A 28 1.09 -4.78 -12.68
N GLY A 29 0.24 -3.81 -12.32
CA GLY A 29 -1.21 -3.98 -12.27
C GLY A 29 -1.71 -4.86 -11.12
N ASP A 30 -0.82 -5.37 -10.24
CA ASP A 30 -1.18 -6.29 -9.16
C ASP A 30 -0.48 -5.91 -7.85
N VAL A 31 -1.29 -5.64 -6.82
CA VAL A 31 -0.77 -5.24 -5.48
C VAL A 31 -0.08 -6.39 -4.74
N GLY A 32 -0.44 -7.63 -5.04
CA GLY A 32 0.20 -8.81 -4.46
C GLY A 32 1.62 -8.98 -5.00
N ILE A 33 1.76 -8.96 -6.32
CA ILE A 33 3.05 -9.00 -7.00
C ILE A 33 3.91 -7.81 -6.56
N ALA A 34 3.32 -6.62 -6.48
CA ALA A 34 4.04 -5.42 -6.07
C ALA A 34 4.62 -5.56 -4.66
N GLU A 35 3.84 -6.02 -3.69
CA GLU A 35 4.33 -6.23 -2.31
C GLU A 35 5.47 -7.23 -2.29
N ASP A 36 5.36 -8.35 -3.00
CA ASP A 36 6.38 -9.40 -3.03
C ASP A 36 7.71 -8.87 -3.61
N LEU A 37 7.66 -8.13 -4.73
CA LEU A 37 8.86 -7.51 -5.34
C LEU A 37 9.51 -6.47 -4.43
N VAL A 38 8.71 -5.71 -3.69
CA VAL A 38 9.21 -4.75 -2.71
C VAL A 38 9.87 -5.46 -1.53
N GLN A 39 9.25 -6.52 -1.00
CA GLN A 39 9.87 -7.34 0.05
C GLN A 39 11.22 -7.92 -0.39
N GLU A 40 11.32 -8.45 -1.61
CA GLU A 40 12.59 -8.92 -2.18
C GLU A 40 13.65 -7.79 -2.29
N ALA A 41 13.24 -6.56 -2.61
CA ALA A 41 14.15 -5.42 -2.63
C ALA A 41 14.71 -5.13 -1.23
N PHE A 42 13.86 -5.19 -0.20
CA PHE A 42 14.27 -5.03 1.19
C PHE A 42 15.17 -6.16 1.68
N VAL A 43 14.89 -7.41 1.32
CA VAL A 43 15.78 -8.55 1.61
C VAL A 43 17.16 -8.33 1.01
N THR A 44 17.23 -7.89 -0.25
CA THR A 44 18.51 -7.56 -0.89
C THR A 44 19.23 -6.38 -0.20
N ALA A 45 18.48 -5.41 0.31
CA ALA A 45 19.06 -4.31 1.10
C ALA A 45 19.70 -4.83 2.39
N ILE A 46 19.02 -5.75 3.11
CA ILE A 46 19.58 -6.40 4.32
C ILE A 46 20.91 -7.07 4.00
N GLU A 47 20.98 -7.84 2.94
CA GLU A 47 22.19 -8.57 2.54
C GLU A 47 23.32 -7.62 2.16
N ARG A 48 23.04 -6.68 1.25
CA ARG A 48 24.06 -5.76 0.72
C ARG A 48 24.56 -4.76 1.74
N TRP A 49 23.65 -4.10 2.45
CA TRP A 49 24.02 -3.03 3.39
C TRP A 49 24.70 -3.56 4.66
N SER A 50 24.48 -4.84 4.97
CA SER A 50 25.25 -5.49 6.03
C SER A 50 26.75 -5.61 5.71
N GLN A 51 27.10 -5.64 4.42
CA GLN A 51 28.47 -5.77 3.91
C GLN A 51 29.07 -4.43 3.49
N SER A 52 28.33 -3.63 2.73
CA SER A 52 28.82 -2.38 2.11
C SER A 52 28.48 -1.12 2.90
N GLY A 53 27.64 -1.23 3.96
CA GLY A 53 27.09 -0.09 4.66
C GLY A 53 25.86 0.50 3.97
N LEU A 54 25.23 1.48 4.65
CA LEU A 54 24.05 2.18 4.15
C LEU A 54 24.43 3.10 2.99
N PRO A 55 23.65 3.12 1.89
CA PRO A 55 23.83 4.10 0.82
C PRO A 55 23.44 5.51 1.29
N GLU A 56 23.90 6.53 0.57
CA GLU A 56 23.59 7.93 0.89
C GLU A 56 22.08 8.23 0.87
N LYS A 57 21.33 7.60 -0.05
CA LYS A 57 19.87 7.75 -0.21
C LYS A 57 19.19 6.38 -0.19
N PRO A 58 18.94 5.80 1.00
CA PRO A 58 18.43 4.43 1.12
C PRO A 58 17.04 4.23 0.47
N GLY A 59 16.10 5.19 0.65
CA GLY A 59 14.75 5.12 0.04
C GLY A 59 14.80 5.12 -1.49
N ALA A 60 15.63 5.98 -2.09
CA ALA A 60 15.81 6.02 -3.55
C ALA A 60 16.44 4.71 -4.09
N TRP A 61 17.37 4.13 -3.34
CA TRP A 61 17.96 2.84 -3.69
C TRP A 61 16.90 1.72 -3.68
N LEU A 62 16.07 1.66 -2.64
CA LEU A 62 14.97 0.69 -2.53
C LEU A 62 13.96 0.84 -3.66
N MET A 63 13.53 2.08 -3.95
CA MET A 63 12.65 2.37 -5.08
C MET A 63 13.23 1.88 -6.41
N THR A 64 14.49 2.18 -6.67
CA THR A 64 15.19 1.74 -7.89
C THR A 64 15.29 0.22 -7.95
N ALA A 65 15.66 -0.44 -6.85
CA ALA A 65 15.77 -1.88 -6.78
C ALA A 65 14.43 -2.58 -7.04
N ALA A 66 13.33 -2.06 -6.47
CA ALA A 66 11.98 -2.58 -6.67
C ALA A 66 11.49 -2.35 -8.10
N LYS A 67 11.72 -1.17 -8.69
CA LYS A 67 11.38 -0.88 -10.10
C LYS A 67 12.11 -1.81 -11.06
N HIS A 68 13.41 -2.07 -10.86
CA HIS A 68 14.16 -2.99 -11.71
C HIS A 68 13.57 -4.40 -11.66
N ARG A 69 13.19 -4.91 -10.47
CA ARG A 69 12.51 -6.20 -10.35
C ARG A 69 11.18 -6.25 -11.10
N ALA A 70 10.40 -5.17 -11.01
CA ALA A 70 9.14 -5.07 -11.74
C ALA A 70 9.37 -5.13 -13.27
N ILE A 71 10.34 -4.38 -13.77
CA ILE A 71 10.72 -4.39 -15.19
C ILE A 71 11.17 -5.78 -15.64
N ASP A 72 12.02 -6.45 -14.84
CA ASP A 72 12.50 -7.78 -15.15
C ASP A 72 11.37 -8.83 -15.17
N LEU A 73 10.41 -8.73 -14.25
CA LEU A 73 9.22 -9.57 -14.23
C LEU A 73 8.37 -9.36 -15.48
N ILE A 74 8.08 -8.10 -15.82
CA ILE A 74 7.26 -7.74 -16.99
C ILE A 74 7.92 -8.23 -18.28
N ARG A 75 9.22 -8.02 -18.43
CA ARG A 75 9.99 -8.53 -19.59
C ARG A 75 9.93 -10.04 -19.69
N ARG A 76 10.07 -10.74 -18.57
CA ARG A 76 10.02 -12.22 -18.52
C ARG A 76 8.65 -12.72 -18.91
N ASN A 77 7.57 -12.11 -18.40
CA ASN A 77 6.20 -12.49 -18.73
C ASN A 77 5.93 -12.27 -20.23
N LYS A 78 6.36 -11.12 -20.78
CA LYS A 78 6.23 -10.83 -22.21
C LYS A 78 6.92 -11.89 -23.09
N LEU A 79 8.16 -12.27 -22.76
CA LEU A 79 8.89 -13.32 -23.49
C LEU A 79 8.20 -14.70 -23.38
N LEU A 80 7.54 -14.99 -22.26
CA LEU A 80 6.76 -16.23 -22.11
C LEU A 80 5.50 -16.20 -22.97
N ASP A 81 4.79 -15.07 -22.99
CA ASP A 81 3.60 -14.89 -23.82
C ASP A 81 3.93 -14.97 -25.33
N GLU A 82 5.01 -14.34 -25.76
CA GLU A 82 5.52 -14.43 -27.14
C GLU A 82 5.84 -15.88 -27.51
N LYS A 83 6.54 -16.63 -26.65
CA LYS A 83 6.83 -18.05 -26.88
C LYS A 83 5.56 -18.92 -26.90
N HIS A 84 4.60 -18.64 -26.03
CA HIS A 84 3.30 -19.33 -26.05
C HIS A 84 2.51 -19.02 -27.33
N GLN A 85 2.55 -17.78 -27.81
CA GLN A 85 1.93 -17.38 -29.08
C GLN A 85 2.63 -18.03 -30.26
N GLU A 86 3.98 -18.08 -30.30
CA GLU A 86 4.75 -18.79 -31.34
C GLU A 86 4.46 -20.29 -31.37
N LEU A 87 4.30 -20.93 -30.20
CA LEU A 87 3.89 -22.32 -30.11
C LEU A 87 2.43 -22.54 -30.53
N GLY A 88 1.54 -21.60 -30.19
CA GLY A 88 0.15 -21.62 -30.64
C GLY A 88 0.00 -21.32 -32.13
N GLN A 89 0.82 -20.40 -32.68
CA GLN A 89 0.82 -20.04 -34.10
C GLN A 89 1.43 -21.12 -34.99
N ARG A 90 2.37 -21.92 -34.52
CA ARG A 90 2.85 -23.13 -35.24
C ARG A 90 1.75 -24.17 -35.42
N LEU A 91 0.65 -24.05 -34.72
CA LEU A 91 -0.56 -24.88 -34.88
C LEU A 91 -1.63 -24.24 -35.79
N LEU A 92 -1.50 -22.93 -36.10
CA LEU A 92 -2.45 -22.18 -36.94
C LEU A 92 -1.66 -21.17 -37.80
N ASP A 93 -1.48 -21.49 -39.07
CA ASP A 93 -0.78 -20.75 -40.11
C ASP A 93 -0.86 -19.22 -40.10
N GLU A 94 0.35 -18.64 -40.33
CA GLU A 94 0.64 -17.38 -41.05
C GLU A 94 -0.30 -16.19 -40.91
N GLN A 95 0.08 -15.21 -40.08
CA GLN A 95 0.04 -13.79 -40.47
C GLN A 95 0.89 -12.89 -39.54
N GLN A 96 1.64 -11.99 -40.19
CA GLN A 96 2.58 -11.02 -39.61
C GLN A 96 1.91 -10.05 -38.65
N PHE A 97 2.51 -9.86 -37.47
CA PHE A 97 2.26 -8.68 -36.66
C PHE A 97 3.56 -8.01 -36.23
N ALA A 98 3.62 -6.70 -36.53
CA ALA A 98 4.71 -5.80 -36.20
C ALA A 98 4.82 -5.61 -34.66
N VAL A 99 6.02 -5.73 -34.15
CA VAL A 99 6.38 -5.49 -32.75
C VAL A 99 6.37 -3.98 -32.51
N ALA A 100 5.42 -3.50 -31.70
CA ALA A 100 5.45 -2.11 -31.21
C ALA A 100 6.57 -1.99 -30.15
N ASP A 101 7.40 -0.97 -30.32
CA ASP A 101 8.51 -0.66 -29.40
C ASP A 101 7.95 -0.10 -28.08
N PHE A 102 7.98 -0.92 -27.02
CA PHE A 102 7.43 -0.61 -25.70
C PHE A 102 8.38 0.21 -24.81
N SER A 103 9.59 0.55 -25.26
CA SER A 103 10.59 1.22 -24.43
C SER A 103 10.20 2.66 -24.07
N ASP A 104 9.55 3.37 -24.99
CA ASP A 104 9.18 4.78 -24.78
C ASP A 104 7.92 4.95 -23.90
N THR A 105 7.00 3.97 -23.92
CA THR A 105 5.79 4.02 -23.08
C THR A 105 6.13 3.77 -21.60
N PHE A 106 7.15 2.95 -21.31
CA PHE A 106 7.61 2.72 -19.95
C PHE A 106 8.35 3.91 -19.34
N ALA A 107 9.14 4.63 -20.13
CA ALA A 107 9.86 5.81 -19.65
C ALA A 107 8.90 6.92 -19.17
N SER A 108 7.82 7.15 -19.91
CA SER A 108 6.80 8.15 -19.55
C SER A 108 5.95 7.77 -18.32
N GLN A 109 5.79 6.46 -18.03
CA GLN A 109 5.11 5.98 -16.83
C GLN A 109 5.99 6.04 -15.57
N MET A 110 7.31 6.23 -15.70
CA MET A 110 8.20 6.30 -14.54
C MET A 110 8.12 7.61 -13.77
N ASP A 111 7.61 8.68 -14.38
CA ASP A 111 7.59 10.04 -13.83
C ASP A 111 6.23 10.50 -13.26
N ALA A 112 5.24 9.58 -13.12
CA ALA A 112 3.98 9.93 -12.48
C ALA A 112 4.19 10.28 -11.00
N PRO A 113 3.47 11.29 -10.46
CA PRO A 113 3.59 11.67 -9.06
C PRO A 113 3.32 10.48 -8.13
N ILE A 114 4.22 10.23 -7.18
CA ILE A 114 4.11 9.14 -6.19
C ILE A 114 2.85 9.30 -5.35
N GLU A 115 2.42 10.54 -5.12
CA GLU A 115 1.23 10.91 -4.37
C GLU A 115 -0.05 10.32 -4.99
N ASP A 116 -0.19 10.39 -6.32
CA ASP A 116 -1.32 9.78 -7.04
C ASP A 116 -1.33 8.26 -6.92
N ASP A 117 -0.17 7.61 -6.95
CA ASP A 117 -0.05 6.17 -6.80
C ASP A 117 -0.45 5.71 -5.40
N LEU A 118 -0.07 6.48 -4.36
CA LEU A 118 -0.46 6.19 -2.98
C LEU A 118 -1.97 6.31 -2.79
N LEU A 119 -2.59 7.34 -3.37
CA LEU A 119 -4.05 7.49 -3.34
C LEU A 119 -4.76 6.32 -4.03
N ARG A 120 -4.27 5.85 -5.19
CA ARG A 120 -4.78 4.65 -5.86
C ARG A 120 -4.68 3.43 -4.97
N LEU A 121 -3.53 3.23 -4.30
CA LEU A 121 -3.33 2.11 -3.39
C LEU A 121 -4.32 2.13 -2.22
N ILE A 122 -4.64 3.30 -1.64
CA ILE A 122 -5.65 3.46 -0.59
C ILE A 122 -7.02 2.98 -1.11
N PHE A 123 -7.45 3.43 -2.29
CA PHE A 123 -8.74 3.04 -2.85
C PHE A 123 -8.81 1.56 -3.22
N ILE A 124 -7.70 0.95 -3.60
CA ILE A 124 -7.63 -0.48 -3.90
C ILE A 124 -7.67 -1.32 -2.63
N ALA A 125 -6.91 -0.95 -1.59
CA ALA A 125 -6.94 -1.65 -0.30
C ALA A 125 -8.35 -1.64 0.32
N CYS A 126 -9.12 -0.57 0.10
CA CYS A 126 -10.51 -0.42 0.55
C CYS A 126 -11.54 -0.75 -0.53
N HIS A 127 -11.19 -1.57 -1.54
CA HIS A 127 -12.11 -1.89 -2.64
C HIS A 127 -13.36 -2.66 -2.16
N PRO A 128 -14.58 -2.31 -2.61
CA PRO A 128 -15.84 -2.92 -2.14
C PRO A 128 -16.00 -4.41 -2.49
N VAL A 129 -15.17 -4.97 -3.36
CA VAL A 129 -15.10 -6.41 -3.62
C VAL A 129 -14.58 -7.19 -2.40
N LEU A 130 -13.91 -6.50 -1.48
CA LEU A 130 -13.37 -7.07 -0.24
C LEU A 130 -14.34 -6.88 0.93
N SER A 131 -14.36 -7.84 1.86
CA SER A 131 -15.03 -7.62 3.14
C SER A 131 -14.31 -6.55 3.97
N THR A 132 -15.03 -5.94 4.92
CA THR A 132 -14.48 -4.86 5.77
C THR A 132 -13.23 -5.32 6.55
N GLU A 133 -13.24 -6.56 7.05
CA GLU A 133 -12.10 -7.15 7.76
C GLU A 133 -10.90 -7.36 6.83
N ALA A 134 -11.16 -7.73 5.56
CA ALA A 134 -10.11 -7.87 4.55
C ALA A 134 -9.55 -6.51 4.14
N GLN A 135 -10.40 -5.49 3.96
CA GLN A 135 -10.00 -4.11 3.72
C GLN A 135 -9.10 -3.59 4.85
N THR A 136 -9.52 -3.78 6.09
CA THR A 136 -8.76 -3.34 7.28
C THR A 136 -7.39 -4.01 7.36
N ALA A 137 -7.34 -5.35 7.23
CA ALA A 137 -6.09 -6.09 7.27
C ALA A 137 -5.14 -5.68 6.12
N LEU A 138 -5.67 -5.52 4.92
CA LEU A 138 -4.89 -5.14 3.73
C LEU A 138 -4.38 -3.70 3.84
N THR A 139 -5.19 -2.77 4.35
CA THR A 139 -4.80 -1.38 4.59
C THR A 139 -3.63 -1.30 5.58
N LEU A 140 -3.73 -1.97 6.72
CA LEU A 140 -2.65 -2.01 7.71
C LEU A 140 -1.38 -2.65 7.15
N ARG A 141 -1.52 -3.68 6.33
CA ARG A 141 -0.38 -4.37 5.71
C ARG A 141 0.33 -3.51 4.68
N LEU A 142 -0.41 -2.97 3.69
CA LEU A 142 0.18 -2.29 2.52
C LEU A 142 0.52 -0.82 2.80
N LEU A 143 -0.30 -0.14 3.58
CA LEU A 143 -0.18 1.29 3.86
C LEU A 143 0.45 1.57 5.22
N GLY A 144 0.10 0.76 6.23
CA GLY A 144 0.66 0.86 7.58
C GLY A 144 2.01 0.19 7.74
N GLY A 145 2.40 -0.68 6.80
CA GLY A 145 3.65 -1.42 6.89
C GLY A 145 3.71 -2.41 8.07
N LEU A 146 2.55 -2.76 8.66
CA LEU A 146 2.49 -3.68 9.79
C LEU A 146 2.74 -5.12 9.33
N SER A 147 3.42 -5.88 10.15
CA SER A 147 3.57 -7.32 9.98
C SER A 147 2.24 -8.04 10.25
N THR A 148 2.09 -9.25 9.70
CA THR A 148 0.93 -10.11 9.96
C THR A 148 0.75 -10.36 11.46
N GLN A 149 1.85 -10.53 12.20
CA GLN A 149 1.86 -10.74 13.65
C GLN A 149 1.35 -9.49 14.40
N GLU A 150 1.81 -8.29 14.05
CA GLU A 150 1.35 -7.03 14.65
C GLU A 150 -0.15 -6.84 14.43
N ILE A 151 -0.64 -7.08 13.20
CA ILE A 151 -2.07 -6.99 12.88
C ILE A 151 -2.87 -8.03 13.68
N ALA A 152 -2.40 -9.29 13.74
CA ALA A 152 -3.06 -10.36 14.47
C ALA A 152 -3.17 -10.05 15.96
N HIS A 153 -2.08 -9.55 16.55
CA HIS A 153 -2.05 -9.12 17.95
C HIS A 153 -3.00 -7.94 18.20
N ALA A 154 -3.03 -6.97 17.30
CA ALA A 154 -3.92 -5.80 17.40
C ALA A 154 -5.42 -6.18 17.40
N PHE A 155 -5.80 -7.19 16.62
CA PHE A 155 -7.19 -7.64 16.52
C PHE A 155 -7.51 -8.87 17.38
N LEU A 156 -6.60 -9.30 18.23
CA LEU A 156 -6.75 -10.47 19.12
C LEU A 156 -7.19 -11.74 18.37
N VAL A 157 -6.64 -11.95 17.18
CA VAL A 157 -6.92 -13.13 16.35
C VAL A 157 -5.62 -13.89 16.05
N PRO A 158 -5.69 -15.20 15.73
CA PRO A 158 -4.51 -15.98 15.36
C PRO A 158 -3.82 -15.38 14.11
N GLU A 159 -2.48 -15.38 14.10
CA GLU A 159 -1.68 -14.88 12.96
C GLU A 159 -2.07 -15.56 11.64
N ALA A 160 -2.30 -16.87 11.66
CA ALA A 160 -2.74 -17.63 10.49
C ALA A 160 -4.05 -17.08 9.89
N THR A 161 -4.95 -16.56 10.73
CA THR A 161 -6.22 -15.96 10.28
C THR A 161 -5.96 -14.67 9.48
N ILE A 162 -5.07 -13.80 9.98
CA ILE A 162 -4.69 -12.57 9.26
C ILE A 162 -3.93 -12.91 7.98
N ALA A 163 -2.97 -13.84 8.03
CA ALA A 163 -2.22 -14.27 6.86
C ALA A 163 -3.16 -14.75 5.74
N GLN A 164 -4.09 -15.66 6.07
CA GLN A 164 -5.09 -16.14 5.11
C GLN A 164 -6.00 -15.03 4.58
N ARG A 165 -6.40 -14.10 5.44
CA ARG A 165 -7.25 -12.96 5.07
C ARG A 165 -6.55 -12.07 4.05
N ILE A 166 -5.29 -11.70 4.29
CA ILE A 166 -4.48 -10.90 3.36
C ILE A 166 -4.28 -11.63 2.03
N VAL A 167 -3.90 -12.91 2.06
CA VAL A 167 -3.71 -13.72 0.83
C VAL A 167 -5.00 -13.81 0.02
N ARG A 168 -6.15 -14.05 0.67
CA ARG A 168 -7.45 -14.10 -0.01
C ARG A 168 -7.84 -12.74 -0.58
N ALA A 169 -7.60 -11.64 0.17
CA ALA A 169 -7.87 -10.29 -0.31
C ALA A 169 -7.10 -9.97 -1.60
N LYS A 170 -5.79 -10.23 -1.63
CA LYS A 170 -4.95 -10.06 -2.82
C LYS A 170 -5.46 -10.89 -4.01
N ARG A 171 -5.77 -12.18 -3.78
CA ARG A 171 -6.33 -13.06 -4.82
C ARG A 171 -7.68 -12.58 -5.34
N THR A 172 -8.54 -12.05 -4.46
CA THR A 172 -9.85 -11.52 -4.86
C THR A 172 -9.71 -10.28 -5.73
N LEU A 173 -8.78 -9.37 -5.38
CA LEU A 173 -8.47 -8.19 -6.21
C LEU A 173 -7.94 -8.60 -7.59
N ALA A 174 -7.00 -9.53 -7.65
CA ALA A 174 -6.43 -10.04 -8.90
C ALA A 174 -7.49 -10.74 -9.75
N ALA A 175 -8.31 -11.63 -9.16
CA ALA A 175 -9.37 -12.36 -9.86
C ALA A 175 -10.48 -11.43 -10.39
N ALA A 176 -10.75 -10.33 -9.68
CA ALA A 176 -11.69 -9.31 -10.12
C ALA A 176 -11.09 -8.33 -11.14
N ASN A 177 -9.83 -8.48 -11.53
CA ASN A 177 -9.08 -7.59 -12.41
C ASN A 177 -9.28 -6.12 -12.04
N VAL A 178 -9.17 -5.80 -10.74
CA VAL A 178 -9.36 -4.43 -10.27
C VAL A 178 -8.23 -3.55 -10.82
N PRO A 179 -8.54 -2.54 -11.68
CA PRO A 179 -7.51 -1.71 -12.27
C PRO A 179 -6.84 -0.83 -11.21
N PHE A 180 -5.53 -0.59 -11.39
CA PHE A 180 -4.78 0.32 -10.51
C PHE A 180 -5.02 1.78 -10.91
N GLU A 181 -6.26 2.24 -10.68
CA GLU A 181 -6.74 3.56 -11.09
C GLU A 181 -7.54 4.23 -9.97
N LEU A 182 -7.69 5.55 -10.06
CA LEU A 182 -8.60 6.27 -9.19
C LEU A 182 -10.05 5.96 -9.57
N PRO A 183 -10.97 5.92 -8.58
CA PRO A 183 -12.38 5.77 -8.88
C PRO A 183 -12.91 6.91 -9.78
N HIS A 184 -13.78 6.59 -10.73
CA HIS A 184 -14.48 7.63 -11.47
C HIS A 184 -15.22 8.58 -10.55
N THR A 185 -15.40 9.84 -10.97
CA THR A 185 -16.02 10.90 -10.16
C THR A 185 -17.38 10.46 -9.58
N SER A 186 -18.19 9.70 -10.32
CA SER A 186 -19.48 9.17 -9.84
C SER A 186 -19.34 8.13 -8.71
N GLN A 187 -18.21 7.47 -8.59
CA GLN A 187 -17.93 6.44 -7.59
C GLN A 187 -17.05 6.97 -6.44
N LEU A 188 -16.49 8.17 -6.58
CA LEU A 188 -15.53 8.71 -5.64
C LEU A 188 -16.11 8.83 -4.22
N ALA A 189 -17.29 9.42 -4.07
CA ALA A 189 -17.93 9.62 -2.77
C ALA A 189 -18.23 8.29 -2.03
N PRO A 190 -18.89 7.27 -2.62
CA PRO A 190 -19.09 6.00 -1.95
C PRO A 190 -17.79 5.25 -1.67
N ARG A 191 -16.78 5.35 -2.54
CA ARG A 191 -15.46 4.75 -2.34
C ARG A 191 -14.70 5.44 -1.21
N LEU A 192 -14.75 6.77 -1.15
CA LEU A 192 -14.18 7.56 -0.05
C LEU A 192 -14.85 7.20 1.30
N SER A 193 -16.18 7.05 1.32
CA SER A 193 -16.89 6.61 2.53
C SER A 193 -16.42 5.23 3.01
N ALA A 194 -16.09 4.31 2.11
CA ALA A 194 -15.52 3.01 2.46
C ALA A 194 -14.12 3.15 3.08
N VAL A 195 -13.26 4.00 2.52
CA VAL A 195 -11.93 4.30 3.07
C VAL A 195 -12.05 4.88 4.48
N LEU A 196 -12.88 5.92 4.66
CA LEU A 196 -13.08 6.57 5.96
C LEU A 196 -13.61 5.59 7.00
N ARG A 197 -14.51 4.69 6.62
CA ARG A 197 -14.99 3.63 7.51
C ARG A 197 -13.87 2.70 7.96
N VAL A 198 -12.98 2.30 7.07
CA VAL A 198 -11.82 1.45 7.41
C VAL A 198 -10.89 2.18 8.37
N LEU A 199 -10.56 3.45 8.09
CA LEU A 199 -9.71 4.27 8.97
C LEU A 199 -10.34 4.44 10.35
N TYR A 200 -11.66 4.68 10.40
CA TYR A 200 -12.40 4.77 11.66
C TYR A 200 -12.37 3.45 12.46
N LEU A 201 -12.48 2.30 11.80
CA LEU A 201 -12.38 1.00 12.47
C LEU A 201 -10.97 0.76 13.03
N ILE A 202 -9.93 1.12 12.29
CA ILE A 202 -8.54 1.03 12.77
C ILE A 202 -8.34 1.94 13.98
N PHE A 203 -8.85 3.17 13.92
CA PHE A 203 -8.76 4.12 15.02
C PHE A 203 -9.48 3.61 16.27
N ASN A 204 -10.73 3.12 16.13
CA ASN A 204 -11.52 2.60 17.24
C ASN A 204 -10.85 1.40 17.90
N GLU A 205 -10.27 0.50 17.12
CA GLU A 205 -9.54 -0.65 17.66
C GLU A 205 -8.34 -0.20 18.48
N GLY A 206 -7.61 0.81 18.02
CA GLY A 206 -6.54 1.45 18.78
C GLY A 206 -7.04 2.14 20.07
N TYR A 207 -8.17 2.82 19.99
CA TYR A 207 -8.74 3.58 21.11
C TYR A 207 -9.36 2.69 22.19
N ALA A 208 -10.12 1.66 21.80
CA ALA A 208 -10.76 0.73 22.73
C ALA A 208 -9.75 -0.01 23.62
N ALA A 209 -8.54 -0.12 23.15
CA ALA A 209 -7.44 -0.76 23.87
C ALA A 209 -6.79 0.11 24.95
N THR A 210 -7.02 1.39 24.93
CA THR A 210 -6.46 2.32 25.95
C THR A 210 -6.98 2.00 27.35
N SER A 211 -8.00 1.15 27.48
CA SER A 211 -8.54 0.67 28.76
C SER A 211 -7.99 -0.67 29.27
N GLY A 212 -6.96 -1.27 28.59
CA GLY A 212 -6.32 -2.52 28.98
C GLY A 212 -4.79 -2.40 29.13
N GLU A 213 -4.15 -3.38 29.76
CA GLU A 213 -2.70 -3.37 30.09
C GLU A 213 -1.76 -3.50 28.87
N ASP A 214 -2.25 -3.57 27.62
CA ASP A 214 -1.45 -3.81 26.41
C ASP A 214 -1.11 -2.54 25.63
N TRP A 215 0.16 -2.18 25.66
CA TRP A 215 0.80 -0.97 25.09
C TRP A 215 0.86 -0.91 23.53
N ILE A 216 0.32 -1.89 22.81
CA ILE A 216 0.54 -2.01 21.35
C ILE A 216 -0.48 -1.21 20.52
N ARG A 217 -1.58 -0.80 21.13
CA ARG A 217 -2.74 -0.22 20.43
C ARG A 217 -2.68 1.30 20.17
N PRO A 218 -1.94 2.15 20.90
CA PRO A 218 -1.72 3.54 20.50
C PRO A 218 -1.18 3.69 19.08
N SER A 219 -0.37 2.73 18.61
CA SER A 219 0.18 2.72 17.25
C SER A 219 -0.89 2.64 16.15
N LEU A 220 -2.03 2.00 16.40
CA LEU A 220 -3.13 1.94 15.43
C LEU A 220 -3.85 3.29 15.31
N CYS A 221 -4.05 4.00 16.41
CA CYS A 221 -4.62 5.35 16.38
C CYS A 221 -3.71 6.31 15.59
N GLU A 222 -2.41 6.26 15.86
CA GLU A 222 -1.40 7.05 15.15
C GLU A 222 -1.40 6.73 13.66
N GLU A 223 -1.48 5.45 13.29
CA GLU A 223 -1.51 5.00 11.92
C GLU A 223 -2.80 5.44 11.20
N ALA A 224 -3.97 5.30 11.83
CA ALA A 224 -5.23 5.76 11.26
C ALA A 224 -5.20 7.28 11.02
N LEU A 225 -4.64 8.05 11.96
CA LEU A 225 -4.48 9.51 11.82
C LEU A 225 -3.47 9.87 10.72
N ARG A 226 -2.36 9.14 10.60
CA ARG A 226 -1.38 9.33 9.53
C ARG A 226 -2.02 9.11 8.16
N LEU A 227 -2.73 7.99 7.97
CA LEU A 227 -3.44 7.68 6.73
C LEU A 227 -4.55 8.69 6.42
N GLY A 228 -5.27 9.14 7.46
CA GLY A 228 -6.30 10.18 7.31
C GLY A 228 -5.72 11.52 6.85
N ARG A 229 -4.53 11.92 7.33
CA ARG A 229 -3.83 13.14 6.85
C ARG A 229 -3.38 12.98 5.41
N ILE A 230 -2.73 11.87 5.05
CA ILE A 230 -2.35 11.57 3.67
C ILE A 230 -3.56 11.65 2.74
N LEU A 231 -4.68 11.03 3.13
CA LEU A 231 -5.91 11.08 2.35
C LEU A 231 -6.42 12.52 2.16
N ALA A 232 -6.39 13.33 3.22
CA ALA A 232 -6.83 14.73 3.17
C ALA A 232 -5.92 15.62 2.31
N GLU A 233 -4.62 15.34 2.28
CA GLU A 233 -3.63 16.04 1.45
C GLU A 233 -3.75 15.67 -0.03
N LEU A 234 -4.02 14.40 -0.32
CA LEU A 234 -4.10 13.87 -1.69
C LEU A 234 -5.45 14.09 -2.36
N LEU A 235 -6.52 14.32 -1.61
CA LEU A 235 -7.80 14.65 -2.21
C LEU A 235 -7.79 16.10 -2.69
N PRO A 236 -8.08 16.36 -3.98
CA PRO A 236 -8.17 17.72 -4.49
C PRO A 236 -9.22 18.47 -3.67
N GLY A 237 -8.80 19.53 -3.00
CA GLY A 237 -9.70 20.38 -2.23
C GLY A 237 -10.78 20.92 -3.15
N GLU A 238 -12.05 20.70 -2.82
CA GLU A 238 -13.15 21.46 -3.39
C GLU A 238 -13.02 22.93 -2.95
N SER A 239 -12.18 23.67 -3.65
CA SER A 239 -12.13 25.12 -3.55
C SER A 239 -13.39 25.66 -4.22
N GLY A 240 -14.48 25.84 -3.45
CA GLY A 240 -15.60 26.72 -3.81
C GLY A 240 -16.88 26.07 -4.28
N GLY A 241 -17.44 25.10 -3.55
CA GLY A 241 -18.83 24.65 -3.76
C GLY A 241 -19.52 24.30 -2.44
N PRO A 242 -20.89 24.30 -2.35
CA PRO A 242 -21.59 24.03 -1.10
C PRO A 242 -21.28 22.61 -0.61
N ARG A 243 -20.88 22.52 0.66
CA ARG A 243 -20.47 21.31 1.37
C ARG A 243 -21.52 20.20 1.24
N ALA A 244 -21.28 19.22 0.37
CA ALA A 244 -22.00 17.95 0.43
C ALA A 244 -21.37 17.10 1.55
N GLY A 245 -22.21 16.56 2.43
CA GLY A 245 -21.94 15.96 3.74
C GLY A 245 -20.98 14.78 3.85
N GLY A 246 -19.85 14.79 3.15
CA GLY A 246 -18.83 13.72 3.20
C GLY A 246 -17.55 14.06 3.98
N VAL A 247 -17.32 15.33 4.32
CA VAL A 247 -16.06 15.82 4.92
C VAL A 247 -16.08 15.78 6.45
N ASP A 248 -17.26 15.56 7.06
CA ASP A 248 -17.40 15.53 8.53
C ASP A 248 -16.64 14.38 9.19
N GLY A 249 -16.37 13.30 8.47
CA GLY A 249 -15.58 12.17 8.97
C GLY A 249 -14.10 12.49 9.21
N VAL A 250 -13.46 13.27 8.31
CA VAL A 250 -12.06 13.68 8.46
C VAL A 250 -11.91 14.76 9.52
N ALA A 251 -12.86 15.71 9.58
CA ALA A 251 -12.93 16.72 10.64
C ALA A 251 -13.17 16.09 12.02
N GLY A 252 -13.97 15.01 12.09
CA GLY A 252 -14.19 14.23 13.31
C GLY A 252 -12.91 13.58 13.82
N LEU A 253 -12.08 13.01 12.94
CA LEU A 253 -10.77 12.43 13.29
C LEU A 253 -9.78 13.51 13.74
N GLN A 254 -9.77 14.68 13.09
CA GLN A 254 -8.92 15.81 13.48
C GLN A 254 -9.33 16.43 14.83
N ASN A 255 -10.62 16.50 15.15
CA ASN A 255 -11.10 16.99 16.44
C ASN A 255 -10.83 16.00 17.59
N ALA A 256 -10.92 14.70 17.31
CA ALA A 256 -10.53 13.66 18.28
C ALA A 256 -9.04 13.74 18.64
N SER A 257 -8.17 14.11 17.68
CA SER A 257 -6.73 14.26 17.93
C SER A 257 -6.38 15.48 18.80
N ARG A 258 -7.20 16.55 18.79
CA ARG A 258 -7.01 17.74 19.65
C ARG A 258 -7.41 17.50 21.10
N GLY A 259 -8.29 16.52 21.36
CA GLY A 259 -8.67 16.11 22.72
C GLY A 259 -7.70 15.13 23.39
N LEU A 260 -6.71 14.60 22.65
CA LEU A 260 -5.73 13.61 23.11
C LEU A 260 -4.37 14.22 23.52
N ALA A 261 -4.26 15.55 23.62
CA ALA A 261 -3.10 16.14 24.26
C ALA A 261 -3.11 15.77 25.76
N PRO A 262 -2.10 15.02 26.27
CA PRO A 262 -2.04 14.74 27.69
C PRO A 262 -1.90 16.06 28.45
N PRO A 263 -2.54 16.22 29.63
CA PRO A 263 -2.33 17.38 30.47
C PRO A 263 -0.83 17.40 30.86
N ALA A 264 -0.15 18.43 30.42
CA ALA A 264 1.18 18.73 30.92
C ALA A 264 1.06 19.00 32.43
N SER A 265 1.87 18.35 33.23
CA SER A 265 1.97 18.45 34.69
C SER A 265 1.11 17.48 35.50
N GLN A 266 1.69 16.29 35.78
CA GLN A 266 1.64 15.66 37.11
C GLN A 266 2.65 14.52 37.15
N PHE A 267 3.94 14.85 37.26
CA PHE A 267 4.95 14.03 37.93
C PHE A 267 5.87 14.98 38.72
N CYS A 268 5.53 15.17 39.97
CA CYS A 268 6.47 15.39 41.04
C CYS A 268 6.60 14.11 41.86
#